data_030e0dc465bff90b8d4b56b45f865b3c
#
_entry.id   030e0dc465bff90b8d4b56b45f865b3c
#
_cell.length_a   1.000
_cell.length_b   1.000
_cell.length_c   1.000
_cell.angle_alpha   90.00
_cell.angle_beta   90.00
_cell.angle_gamma   90.00
#
_symmetry.space_group_name_H-M   'P 1'
#
loop_
_entity.id
_entity.type
_entity.pdbx_description
1 polymer ?
#
loop_
_entity_poly.entity_id
_entity_poly.type
_entity_poly.pdbx_seq_one_letter_code
_entity_poly.pdbx_strand_id
1 'polypeptide(L)'
;MRVWLMVTLTLICTAVFGHGSEQWINDARLADPVSKALCCGPIDCSVLAPGSVERVEGGYKVNTGWWKGYDPFFVAWDRALPFSPDGHYHICINYDEDGFVPKVRCFIVPPSAV
;
A
#
# COMPACT_ATOMS: atom_id res chain seq x y z
N MET A 1 5.11 -39.74 20.35
CA MET A 1 5.93 -39.46 19.32
C MET A 1 5.37 -38.84 18.11
N ARG A 2 4.17 -38.72 17.89
CA ARG A 2 3.66 -38.12 16.72
C ARG A 2 3.24 -36.72 16.91
N VAL A 3 3.31 -36.22 18.09
CA VAL A 3 2.79 -34.90 18.38
C VAL A 3 3.56 -33.77 17.77
N TRP A 4 4.77 -33.97 17.43
CA TRP A 4 5.57 -32.88 16.91
C TRP A 4 5.18 -32.48 15.51
N LEU A 5 4.34 -33.19 14.90
CA LEU A 5 3.93 -32.86 13.56
C LEU A 5 3.04 -31.66 13.48
N MET A 6 2.37 -31.38 14.55
CA MET A 6 1.43 -30.28 14.47
C MET A 6 2.04 -28.95 14.42
N VAL A 7 3.21 -28.83 14.89
CA VAL A 7 3.81 -27.50 15.05
C VAL A 7 4.05 -26.78 13.75
N THR A 8 4.33 -27.53 12.74
CA THR A 8 4.68 -26.90 11.49
C THR A 8 3.55 -26.18 10.83
N LEU A 9 2.36 -26.58 11.13
CA LEU A 9 1.22 -26.02 10.48
C LEU A 9 0.98 -24.58 10.81
N THR A 10 1.25 -24.22 12.02
CA THR A 10 0.97 -22.88 12.48
C THR A 10 1.79 -21.83 11.79
N LEU A 11 2.99 -22.16 11.45
CA LEU A 11 3.87 -21.21 10.84
C LEU A 11 3.43 -20.81 9.44
N ILE A 12 2.87 -21.74 8.76
CA ILE A 12 2.45 -21.48 7.41
C ILE A 12 1.30 -20.50 7.37
N CYS A 13 0.42 -20.60 8.30
CA CYS A 13 -0.73 -19.73 8.32
C CYS A 13 -0.35 -18.28 8.51
N THR A 14 0.61 -18.03 9.35
CA THR A 14 1.00 -16.67 9.60
C THR A 14 1.69 -16.05 8.39
N ALA A 15 2.41 -16.84 7.66
CA ALA A 15 3.12 -16.31 6.50
C ALA A 15 2.16 -15.84 5.43
N VAL A 16 1.00 -16.43 5.38
CA VAL A 16 0.05 -16.10 4.32
C VAL A 16 -0.51 -14.71 4.47
N PHE A 17 -0.59 -14.20 5.67
CA PHE A 17 -1.18 -12.90 5.89
C PHE A 17 -0.20 -11.78 5.68
N GLY A 18 1.01 -12.07 5.34
CA GLY A 18 1.92 -11.02 5.00
C GLY A 18 1.43 -10.33 3.75
N HIS A 19 1.74 -9.07 3.62
CA HIS A 19 1.46 -8.33 2.42
C HIS A 19 2.57 -8.57 1.41
N GLY A 20 3.21 -9.74 1.49
CA GLY A 20 4.31 -10.07 0.63
C GLY A 20 5.43 -9.07 0.80
N SER A 21 5.87 -8.48 -0.29
CA SER A 21 6.94 -7.51 -0.24
C SER A 21 6.56 -6.22 0.45
N GLU A 22 5.29 -6.05 0.79
CA GLU A 22 4.80 -4.83 1.42
C GLU A 22 4.55 -4.97 2.91
N GLN A 23 4.99 -6.07 3.49
CA GLN A 23 4.80 -6.31 4.92
C GLN A 23 5.45 -5.22 5.78
N TRP A 24 6.51 -4.62 5.28
CA TRP A 24 7.22 -3.57 6.01
C TRP A 24 6.31 -2.37 6.32
N ILE A 25 5.31 -2.13 5.50
CA ILE A 25 4.37 -1.03 5.74
C ILE A 25 3.58 -1.29 7.01
N ASN A 26 3.14 -2.50 7.18
CA ASN A 26 2.42 -2.88 8.39
C ASN A 26 3.35 -2.87 9.59
N ASP A 27 4.56 -3.37 9.43
CA ASP A 27 5.52 -3.42 10.53
C ASP A 27 5.89 -2.02 11.00
N ALA A 28 5.97 -1.07 10.11
CA ALA A 28 6.27 0.31 10.43
C ALA A 28 5.04 1.08 10.91
N ARG A 29 3.86 0.48 10.84
CA ARG A 29 2.60 1.06 11.29
C ARG A 29 2.34 2.41 10.64
N LEU A 30 2.58 2.48 9.36
CA LEU A 30 2.36 3.72 8.63
C LEU A 30 0.88 4.06 8.55
N ALA A 31 0.57 5.33 8.57
CA ALA A 31 -0.80 5.82 8.51
C ALA A 31 -0.86 7.03 7.59
N ASP A 32 -2.00 7.20 6.93
CA ASP A 32 -2.21 8.37 6.10
C ASP A 32 -2.09 9.63 6.96
N PRO A 33 -1.32 10.63 6.55
CA PRO A 33 -1.08 11.78 7.41
C PRO A 33 -2.32 12.64 7.63
N VAL A 34 -3.28 12.58 6.75
CA VAL A 34 -4.49 13.40 6.85
C VAL A 34 -5.58 12.66 7.60
N SER A 35 -5.92 11.45 7.16
CA SER A 35 -7.02 10.70 7.77
C SER A 35 -6.60 9.94 9.02
N LYS A 36 -5.30 9.70 9.19
CA LYS A 36 -4.73 8.92 10.30
C LYS A 36 -5.08 7.44 10.22
N ALA A 37 -5.67 7.00 9.14
CA ALA A 37 -5.99 5.59 8.96
C ALA A 37 -4.73 4.80 8.65
N LEU A 38 -4.60 3.62 9.27
CA LEU A 38 -3.44 2.77 9.02
C LEU A 38 -3.42 2.32 7.56
N CYS A 39 -2.24 2.27 6.98
CA CYS A 39 -2.08 1.92 5.57
C CYS A 39 -2.38 0.46 5.33
N CYS A 40 -1.92 -0.42 6.20
CA CYS A 40 -2.20 -1.83 6.10
C CYS A 40 -3.27 -2.24 7.09
N GLY A 41 -3.93 -3.30 6.78
CA GLY A 41 -5.01 -3.85 7.57
C GLY A 41 -5.62 -4.89 6.69
N PRO A 42 -6.90 -4.85 6.41
CA PRO A 42 -7.50 -5.74 5.43
C PRO A 42 -7.29 -5.28 3.99
N ILE A 43 -6.36 -4.37 3.78
CA ILE A 43 -6.16 -3.73 2.49
C ILE A 43 -4.81 -4.12 1.94
N ASP A 44 -4.71 -4.20 0.62
CA ASP A 44 -3.47 -4.55 -0.04
C ASP A 44 -2.72 -3.31 -0.47
N CYS A 45 -1.43 -3.36 -0.25
CA CYS A 45 -0.50 -2.36 -0.76
C CYS A 45 0.33 -2.99 -1.85
N SER A 46 0.75 -2.17 -2.81
CA SER A 46 1.52 -2.68 -3.95
C SER A 46 2.56 -1.67 -4.37
N VAL A 47 3.64 -2.18 -4.91
CA VAL A 47 4.67 -1.34 -5.48
C VAL A 47 4.18 -0.88 -6.86
N LEU A 48 4.48 0.37 -7.19
CA LEU A 48 4.11 0.93 -8.48
C LEU A 48 5.26 0.77 -9.47
N ALA A 49 4.91 0.52 -10.71
CA ALA A 49 5.91 0.42 -11.76
C ALA A 49 6.56 1.78 -11.99
N PRO A 50 7.82 1.80 -12.42
CA PRO A 50 8.46 3.05 -12.77
C PRO A 50 7.65 3.77 -13.86
N GLY A 51 7.48 5.07 -13.69
CA GLY A 51 6.71 5.85 -14.64
C GLY A 51 5.23 5.94 -14.34
N SER A 52 4.76 5.21 -13.32
CA SER A 52 3.35 5.26 -12.94
C SER A 52 2.97 6.56 -12.24
N VAL A 53 3.94 7.28 -11.72
CA VAL A 53 3.69 8.45 -10.90
C VAL A 53 4.24 9.69 -11.60
N GLU A 54 3.39 10.69 -11.72
CA GLU A 54 3.78 11.97 -12.29
C GLU A 54 3.51 13.06 -11.26
N ARG A 55 4.48 13.92 -11.06
CA ARG A 55 4.29 15.07 -10.18
C ARG A 55 3.54 16.13 -10.96
N VAL A 56 2.45 16.60 -10.40
CA VAL A 56 1.61 17.61 -11.05
C VAL A 56 1.34 18.71 -10.05
N GLU A 57 0.65 19.74 -10.49
CA GLU A 57 0.32 20.82 -9.60
C GLU A 57 -0.57 20.30 -8.48
N GLY A 58 -0.18 20.53 -7.24
CA GLY A 58 -0.95 20.15 -6.07
C GLY A 58 -0.74 18.73 -5.59
N GLY A 59 -0.01 17.90 -6.33
CA GLY A 59 0.16 16.53 -5.87
C GLY A 59 0.77 15.60 -6.89
N TYR A 60 0.31 14.38 -6.86
CA TYR A 60 0.79 13.30 -7.73
C TYR A 60 -0.37 12.75 -8.53
N LYS A 61 -0.10 12.45 -9.77
CA LYS A 61 -1.03 11.74 -10.63
C LYS A 61 -0.51 10.32 -10.74
N VAL A 62 -1.29 9.35 -10.29
CA VAL A 62 -0.84 7.97 -10.16
C VAL A 62 -1.66 7.09 -11.06
N ASN A 63 -1.01 6.46 -12.02
CA ASN A 63 -1.68 5.53 -12.91
C ASN A 63 -1.26 4.12 -12.52
N THR A 64 -2.14 3.41 -11.83
CA THR A 64 -1.81 2.08 -11.33
C THR A 64 -1.81 1.04 -12.43
N GLY A 65 -2.60 1.25 -13.46
CA GLY A 65 -2.78 0.26 -14.49
C GLY A 65 -3.72 -0.88 -14.12
N TRP A 66 -4.21 -0.90 -12.89
CA TRP A 66 -5.06 -1.99 -12.41
C TRP A 66 -6.52 -1.62 -12.34
N TRP A 67 -6.81 -0.35 -12.13
CA TRP A 67 -8.17 0.10 -11.89
C TRP A 67 -8.70 0.84 -13.09
N LYS A 68 -9.05 0.09 -14.12
CA LYS A 68 -9.57 0.68 -15.35
C LYS A 68 -10.84 1.46 -15.03
N GLY A 69 -10.92 2.67 -15.57
CA GLY A 69 -12.04 3.52 -15.30
C GLY A 69 -11.85 4.42 -14.10
N TYR A 70 -10.87 4.14 -13.26
CA TYR A 70 -10.56 4.97 -12.09
C TYR A 70 -9.18 5.58 -12.17
N ASP A 71 -8.27 4.94 -12.89
CA ASP A 71 -6.96 5.53 -13.15
C ASP A 71 -7.11 6.76 -14.05
N PRO A 72 -6.28 7.78 -13.87
CA PRO A 72 -5.32 7.91 -12.79
C PRO A 72 -5.94 8.45 -11.51
N PHE A 73 -5.31 8.14 -10.39
CA PHE A 73 -5.70 8.69 -9.11
C PHE A 73 -4.90 9.95 -8.84
N PHE A 74 -5.51 10.91 -8.18
CA PHE A 74 -4.80 12.09 -7.73
C PHE A 74 -4.55 11.99 -6.23
N VAL A 75 -3.30 12.24 -5.81
CA VAL A 75 -2.93 12.23 -4.39
C VAL A 75 -2.29 13.58 -4.07
N ALA A 76 -2.91 14.31 -3.16
CA ALA A 76 -2.39 15.62 -2.77
C ALA A 76 -1.04 15.50 -2.06
N TRP A 77 -0.24 16.56 -2.14
CA TRP A 77 1.10 16.56 -1.55
C TRP A 77 1.09 16.16 -0.08
N ASP A 78 0.10 16.64 0.67
CA ASP A 78 0.07 16.43 2.12
C ASP A 78 -0.26 15.00 2.52
N ARG A 79 -0.62 14.17 1.57
CA ARG A 79 -0.89 12.76 1.84
C ARG A 79 0.29 11.85 1.55
N ALA A 80 1.35 12.38 0.97
CA ALA A 80 2.51 11.55 0.64
C ALA A 80 3.30 11.22 1.90
N LEU A 81 3.66 9.95 2.04
CA LEU A 81 4.47 9.47 3.15
C LEU A 81 5.89 9.20 2.61
N PRO A 82 6.89 9.99 3.00
CA PRO A 82 8.23 9.89 2.42
C PRO A 82 9.07 8.82 3.11
N PHE A 83 8.54 7.61 3.21
CA PHE A 83 9.17 6.55 3.97
C PHE A 83 9.47 5.30 3.16
N SER A 84 9.41 5.38 1.84
CA SER A 84 9.74 4.22 1.04
C SER A 84 11.21 3.87 1.18
N PRO A 85 11.53 2.63 1.55
CA PRO A 85 12.91 2.24 1.80
C PRO A 85 13.65 1.78 0.54
N ASP A 86 12.94 1.54 -0.55
CA ASP A 86 13.52 0.87 -1.70
C ASP A 86 13.57 1.76 -2.95
N GLY A 87 13.28 3.03 -2.81
CA GLY A 87 13.32 3.93 -3.96
C GLY A 87 12.12 3.87 -4.87
N HIS A 88 11.15 3.04 -4.55
CA HIS A 88 9.94 2.90 -5.35
C HIS A 88 8.77 3.58 -4.69
N TYR A 89 7.76 3.88 -5.49
CA TYR A 89 6.48 4.36 -4.97
C TYR A 89 5.61 3.16 -4.63
N HIS A 90 4.85 3.28 -3.55
CA HIS A 90 3.92 2.22 -3.13
C HIS A 90 2.55 2.84 -2.89
N ILE A 91 1.51 2.10 -3.16
CA ILE A 91 0.16 2.60 -2.99
C ILE A 91 -0.68 1.54 -2.29
N CYS A 92 -1.50 1.99 -1.36
CA CYS A 92 -2.45 1.12 -0.68
C CYS A 92 -3.84 1.60 -1.07
N ILE A 93 -4.62 0.71 -1.65
CA ILE A 93 -5.96 1.05 -2.14
C ILE A 93 -6.96 0.17 -1.43
N ASN A 94 -8.00 0.79 -0.90
CA ASN A 94 -9.16 0.06 -0.44
C ASN A 94 -10.37 0.52 -1.24
N TYR A 95 -11.41 -0.26 -1.24
CA TYR A 95 -12.60 0.13 -1.94
C TYR A 95 -13.79 0.12 -1.00
N ASP A 96 -14.73 0.98 -1.35
CA ASP A 96 -15.95 1.13 -0.63
C ASP A 96 -16.78 -0.13 -0.80
N GLU A 97 -17.27 -0.65 0.31
CA GLU A 97 -18.06 -1.88 0.27
C GLU A 97 -19.36 -1.71 -0.50
N ASP A 98 -19.87 -0.51 -0.51
CA ASP A 98 -21.16 -0.27 -1.15
C ASP A 98 -21.11 -0.28 -2.65
N GLY A 99 -20.01 0.13 -3.25
CA GLY A 99 -19.94 0.24 -4.69
C GLY A 99 -18.65 -0.25 -5.28
N PHE A 100 -17.78 -0.81 -4.46
CA PHE A 100 -16.45 -1.25 -4.90
C PHE A 100 -15.68 -0.13 -5.59
N VAL A 101 -15.84 1.09 -5.09
CA VAL A 101 -15.11 2.23 -5.63
C VAL A 101 -13.75 2.28 -4.97
N PRO A 102 -12.67 2.20 -5.76
CA PRO A 102 -11.33 2.21 -5.18
C PRO A 102 -10.95 3.59 -4.68
N LYS A 103 -10.31 3.63 -3.53
CA LYS A 103 -9.83 4.87 -2.93
C LYS A 103 -8.40 4.67 -2.47
N VAL A 104 -7.59 5.67 -2.67
CA VAL A 104 -6.22 5.63 -2.18
C VAL A 104 -6.25 5.80 -0.67
N ARG A 105 -5.75 4.79 0.02
CA ARG A 105 -5.64 4.82 1.47
C ARG A 105 -4.34 5.45 1.90
N CYS A 106 -3.24 5.01 1.30
CA CYS A 106 -1.93 5.56 1.58
C CYS A 106 -1.12 5.60 0.30
N PHE A 107 -0.25 6.59 0.22
CA PHE A 107 0.67 6.72 -0.89
C PHE A 107 2.05 6.98 -0.31
N ILE A 108 2.98 6.08 -0.59
CA ILE A 108 4.29 6.11 0.03
C ILE A 108 5.32 6.38 -1.04
N VAL A 109 6.14 7.39 -0.81
CA VAL A 109 7.10 7.86 -1.79
C VAL A 109 8.50 7.72 -1.24
N PRO A 110 9.51 7.65 -2.11
CA PRO A 110 10.90 7.72 -1.66
C PRO A 110 11.17 9.09 -1.04
N PRO A 111 12.00 9.16 0.00
CA PRO A 111 12.31 10.46 0.62
C PRO A 111 12.84 11.48 -0.37
N SER A 112 13.54 11.04 -1.40
CA SER A 112 14.09 11.95 -2.39
C SER A 112 13.04 12.52 -3.33
N ALA A 113 11.82 12.02 -3.28
CA ALA A 113 10.76 12.45 -4.19
C ALA A 113 9.87 13.54 -3.62
N VAL A 114 10.15 14.03 -2.43
CA VAL A 114 9.36 15.10 -1.82
C VAL A 114 10.04 16.44 -1.93
#